data_f42b84cb031ad4bf7f0084e8348dfa68
#
_entry.id   f42b84cb031ad4bf7f0084e8348dfa68
#
_cell.length_a   1.000
_cell.length_b   1.000
_cell.length_c   1.000
_cell.angle_alpha   90.00
_cell.angle_beta   90.00
_cell.angle_gamma   90.00
#
_symmetry.space_group_name_H-M   'P 1'
#
loop_
_entity.id
_entity.type
_entity.pdbx_description
1 polymer ?
#
loop_
_entity_poly.entity_id
_entity_poly.type
_entity_poly.pdbx_seq_one_letter_code
_entity_poly.pdbx_strand_id
1 'polypeptide(L)'
;MDKKGKQTHILLIRLSAMGDVAMTVPMISALAEEYPQLQLTVLTKKPFMPIFDGLENVQVKEADVKRRHKGLMGLWRMYKELKPLKFDAVADLHNVLRSRILKKYFALERIPFAQIDKGRKEKKALTRSKNKVFQQLKTTHQRYADVFAELGYPIDLSHAKPLERVQLSAKVLEFAQR
;
A
#
# COMPACT_ATOMS: atom_id res chain seq x y z
N MET A 1 -3.17 11.48 21.11
CA MET A 1 -4.57 11.79 20.74
C MET A 1 -5.17 10.52 20.16
N ASP A 2 -6.12 9.96 20.83
CA ASP A 2 -6.75 8.69 20.45
C ASP A 2 -7.64 8.92 19.22
N LYS A 3 -7.27 8.32 18.08
CA LYS A 3 -8.03 8.44 16.83
C LYS A 3 -9.16 7.39 16.71
N LYS A 4 -9.39 6.62 17.79
CA LYS A 4 -10.50 5.67 17.87
C LYS A 4 -11.83 6.44 17.83
N GLY A 5 -12.63 6.19 16.81
CA GLY A 5 -13.99 6.74 16.64
C GLY A 5 -14.19 7.77 15.53
N LYS A 6 -13.14 8.37 14.97
CA LYS A 6 -13.29 9.24 13.79
C LYS A 6 -13.10 8.41 12.52
N GLN A 7 -14.10 8.41 11.64
CA GLN A 7 -13.95 7.84 10.29
C GLN A 7 -12.80 8.55 9.55
N THR A 8 -11.79 7.81 9.14
CA THR A 8 -10.60 8.33 8.47
C THR A 8 -10.40 7.59 7.16
N HIS A 9 -10.16 8.32 6.08
CA HIS A 9 -9.98 7.76 4.75
C HIS A 9 -8.52 7.89 4.31
N ILE A 10 -7.83 6.77 4.11
CA ILE A 10 -6.41 6.73 3.75
C ILE A 10 -6.23 6.20 2.32
N LEU A 11 -5.47 6.91 1.51
CA LEU A 11 -5.00 6.43 0.22
C LEU A 11 -3.72 5.60 0.40
N LEU A 12 -3.75 4.33 0.03
CA LEU A 12 -2.60 3.44 -0.02
C LEU A 12 -2.09 3.34 -1.46
N ILE A 13 -0.82 3.64 -1.69
CA ILE A 13 -0.22 3.60 -3.03
C ILE A 13 0.73 2.41 -3.15
N ARG A 14 0.37 1.38 -3.97
CA ARG A 14 1.25 0.28 -4.35
C ARG A 14 0.97 -0.17 -5.78
N LEU A 15 1.75 0.34 -6.74
CA LEU A 15 1.49 0.17 -8.17
C LEU A 15 2.06 -1.12 -8.76
N SER A 16 3.07 -1.73 -8.14
CA SER A 16 3.81 -2.94 -8.58
C SER A 16 4.89 -3.36 -7.58
N ALA A 17 5.54 -4.56 -7.67
CA ALA A 17 5.16 -5.67 -8.51
C ALA A 17 4.03 -6.50 -7.87
N MET A 18 3.52 -7.53 -8.56
CA MET A 18 2.38 -8.33 -8.09
C MET A 18 2.61 -8.89 -6.68
N GLY A 19 3.73 -9.53 -6.42
CA GLY A 19 4.05 -10.07 -5.09
C GLY A 19 4.11 -8.99 -4.00
N ASP A 20 4.69 -7.81 -4.30
CA ASP A 20 4.71 -6.70 -3.35
C ASP A 20 3.30 -6.11 -3.11
N VAL A 21 2.42 -6.14 -4.12
CA VAL A 21 1.02 -5.76 -3.97
C VAL A 21 0.30 -6.77 -3.08
N ALA A 22 0.46 -8.07 -3.34
CA ALA A 22 -0.12 -9.14 -2.52
C ALA A 22 0.34 -9.07 -1.06
N MET A 23 1.62 -8.74 -0.81
CA MET A 23 2.15 -8.55 0.55
C MET A 23 1.51 -7.39 1.32
N THR A 24 0.72 -6.52 0.69
CA THR A 24 -0.04 -5.49 1.42
C THR A 24 -1.31 -6.04 2.06
N VAL A 25 -1.85 -7.17 1.57
CA VAL A 25 -3.13 -7.73 2.02
C VAL A 25 -3.11 -8.09 3.51
N PRO A 26 -2.14 -8.88 4.04
CA PRO A 26 -2.11 -9.20 5.46
C PRO A 26 -2.07 -7.95 6.36
N MET A 27 -1.34 -6.93 5.93
CA MET A 27 -1.25 -5.68 6.67
C MET A 27 -2.58 -4.89 6.62
N ILE A 28 -3.27 -4.87 5.46
CA ILE A 28 -4.58 -4.24 5.32
C ILE A 28 -5.61 -4.95 6.21
N SER A 29 -5.59 -6.29 6.25
CA SER A 29 -6.48 -7.07 7.12
C SER A 29 -6.24 -6.76 8.60
N ALA A 30 -4.97 -6.70 9.02
CA ALA A 30 -4.62 -6.31 10.39
C ALA A 30 -5.06 -4.87 10.73
N LEU A 31 -4.94 -3.94 9.78
CA LEU A 31 -5.45 -2.57 9.94
C LEU A 31 -6.95 -2.53 10.09
N ALA A 32 -7.69 -3.28 9.26
CA ALA A 32 -9.15 -3.31 9.32
C ALA A 32 -9.66 -3.91 10.65
N GLU A 33 -8.95 -4.89 11.20
CA GLU A 33 -9.25 -5.49 12.50
C GLU A 33 -8.96 -4.53 13.66
N GLU A 34 -7.80 -3.88 13.67
CA GLU A 34 -7.37 -2.96 14.74
C GLU A 34 -8.10 -1.61 14.68
N TYR A 35 -8.43 -1.14 13.46
CA TYR A 35 -9.05 0.16 13.21
C TYR A 35 -10.26 0.04 12.27
N PRO A 36 -11.39 -0.54 12.73
CA PRO A 36 -12.57 -0.78 11.88
C PRO A 36 -13.21 0.50 11.30
N GLN A 37 -12.89 1.68 11.87
CA GLN A 37 -13.32 2.98 11.36
C GLN A 37 -12.47 3.48 10.17
N LEU A 38 -11.37 2.79 9.82
CA LEU A 38 -10.56 3.17 8.67
C LEU A 38 -11.24 2.75 7.37
N GLN A 39 -11.31 3.68 6.43
CA GLN A 39 -11.56 3.40 5.03
C GLN A 39 -10.25 3.46 4.26
N LEU A 40 -9.98 2.46 3.45
CA LEU A 40 -8.79 2.40 2.62
C LEU A 40 -9.17 2.49 1.15
N THR A 41 -8.48 3.35 0.41
CA THR A 41 -8.47 3.28 -1.06
C THR A 41 -7.10 2.83 -1.52
N VAL A 42 -7.03 1.68 -2.18
CA VAL A 42 -5.78 1.16 -2.75
C VAL A 42 -5.64 1.63 -4.19
N LEU A 43 -4.58 2.36 -4.48
CA LEU A 43 -4.19 2.77 -5.84
C LEU A 43 -3.19 1.77 -6.39
N THR A 44 -3.63 0.96 -7.37
CA THR A 44 -2.80 -0.07 -8.00
C THR A 44 -3.08 -0.19 -9.50
N LYS A 45 -2.30 -1.00 -10.23
CA LYS A 45 -2.57 -1.27 -11.64
C LYS A 45 -3.74 -2.25 -11.81
N LYS A 46 -4.47 -2.11 -12.91
CA LYS A 46 -5.64 -2.95 -13.24
C LYS A 46 -5.44 -4.46 -13.01
N PRO A 47 -4.34 -5.10 -13.45
CA PRO A 47 -4.15 -6.53 -13.26
C PRO A 47 -4.02 -6.97 -11.79
N PHE A 48 -3.79 -6.05 -10.86
CA PHE A 48 -3.60 -6.33 -9.44
C PHE A 48 -4.81 -5.99 -8.59
N MET A 49 -5.85 -5.39 -9.17
CA MET A 49 -7.06 -5.01 -8.44
C MET A 49 -7.75 -6.22 -7.80
N PRO A 50 -7.86 -7.40 -8.47
CA PRO A 50 -8.51 -8.58 -7.89
C PRO A 50 -7.83 -9.13 -6.62
N ILE A 51 -6.58 -8.76 -6.34
CA ILE A 51 -5.88 -9.15 -5.11
C ILE A 51 -6.59 -8.63 -3.85
N PHE A 52 -7.39 -7.59 -3.99
CA PHE A 52 -8.10 -6.93 -2.89
C PHE A 52 -9.60 -7.30 -2.82
N ASP A 53 -10.06 -8.19 -3.71
CA ASP A 53 -11.46 -8.64 -3.70
C ASP A 53 -11.77 -9.35 -2.37
N GLY A 54 -12.92 -9.03 -1.80
CA GLY A 54 -13.36 -9.60 -0.52
C GLY A 54 -12.79 -8.91 0.74
N LEU A 55 -11.94 -7.89 0.61
CA LEU A 55 -11.51 -7.10 1.76
C LEU A 55 -12.56 -6.04 2.12
N GLU A 56 -13.04 -6.10 3.36
CA GLU A 56 -13.99 -5.12 3.89
C GLU A 56 -13.34 -3.75 4.04
N ASN A 57 -14.11 -2.68 3.86
CA ASN A 57 -13.68 -1.27 3.97
C ASN A 57 -12.53 -0.87 3.02
N VAL A 58 -12.28 -1.66 1.96
CA VAL A 58 -11.24 -1.40 0.96
C VAL A 58 -11.86 -1.08 -0.39
N GLN A 59 -11.58 0.09 -0.91
CA GLN A 59 -11.86 0.45 -2.31
C GLN A 59 -10.60 0.34 -3.14
N VAL A 60 -10.71 -0.04 -4.40
CA VAL A 60 -9.56 -0.11 -5.30
C VAL A 60 -9.73 0.86 -6.46
N LYS A 61 -8.68 1.63 -6.75
CA LYS A 61 -8.62 2.57 -7.88
C LYS A 61 -7.49 2.19 -8.83
N GLU A 62 -7.81 2.25 -10.11
CA GLU A 62 -6.85 1.93 -11.16
C GLU A 62 -5.83 3.05 -11.38
N ALA A 63 -4.56 2.69 -11.41
CA ALA A 63 -3.46 3.53 -11.87
C ALA A 63 -3.02 3.11 -13.29
N ASP A 64 -3.65 3.65 -14.33
CA ASP A 64 -3.27 3.39 -15.72
C ASP A 64 -2.03 4.23 -16.13
N VAL A 65 -0.90 3.90 -15.54
CA VAL A 65 0.37 4.63 -15.73
C VAL A 65 1.03 4.44 -17.09
N LYS A 66 0.48 3.57 -17.94
CA LYS A 66 0.95 3.35 -19.31
C LYS A 66 0.23 4.20 -20.35
N ARG A 67 -1.03 4.57 -20.08
CA ARG A 67 -1.92 5.32 -20.98
C ARG A 67 -2.42 6.60 -20.32
N ARG A 68 -3.61 6.56 -19.69
CA ARG A 68 -4.34 7.74 -19.15
C ARG A 68 -3.52 8.52 -18.11
N HIS A 69 -2.74 7.84 -17.28
CA HIS A 69 -1.93 8.44 -16.21
C HIS A 69 -0.42 8.47 -16.53
N LYS A 70 -0.07 8.50 -17.83
CA LYS A 70 1.33 8.57 -18.29
C LYS A 70 1.90 9.98 -18.15
N GLY A 71 3.15 10.08 -17.68
CA GLY A 71 3.89 11.34 -17.57
C GLY A 71 3.32 12.28 -16.48
N LEU A 72 3.83 13.51 -16.43
CA LEU A 72 3.43 14.51 -15.43
C LEU A 72 1.96 14.89 -15.54
N MET A 73 1.49 15.15 -16.76
CA MET A 73 0.08 15.51 -17.02
C MET A 73 -0.86 14.35 -16.65
N GLY A 74 -0.47 13.11 -16.94
CA GLY A 74 -1.25 11.94 -16.54
C GLY A 74 -1.31 11.77 -15.02
N LEU A 75 -0.20 12.02 -14.30
CA LEU A 75 -0.20 12.00 -12.83
C LEU A 75 -1.01 13.14 -12.22
N TRP A 76 -1.02 14.32 -12.85
CA TRP A 76 -1.91 15.40 -12.45
C TRP A 76 -3.38 15.03 -12.64
N ARG A 77 -3.73 14.39 -13.76
CA ARG A 77 -5.09 13.86 -13.99
C ARG A 77 -5.47 12.84 -12.93
N MET A 78 -4.58 11.88 -12.62
CA MET A 78 -4.78 10.90 -11.54
C MET A 78 -5.06 11.60 -10.20
N TYR A 79 -4.25 12.59 -9.84
CA TYR A 79 -4.49 13.38 -8.63
C TYR A 79 -5.88 14.05 -8.65
N LYS A 80 -6.27 14.65 -9.77
CA LYS A 80 -7.62 15.28 -9.93
C LYS A 80 -8.76 14.28 -9.79
N GLU A 81 -8.58 13.04 -10.22
CA GLU A 81 -9.55 11.95 -10.07
C GLU A 81 -9.62 11.43 -8.62
N LEU A 82 -8.51 11.48 -7.90
CA LEU A 82 -8.42 11.04 -6.50
C LEU A 82 -8.90 12.12 -5.51
N LYS A 83 -8.70 13.39 -5.82
CA LYS A 83 -9.03 14.53 -4.95
C LYS A 83 -10.48 14.54 -4.42
N PRO A 84 -11.52 14.25 -5.23
CA PRO A 84 -12.91 14.23 -4.75
C PRO A 84 -13.19 13.18 -3.66
N LEU A 85 -12.31 12.18 -3.51
CA LEU A 85 -12.44 11.13 -2.48
C LEU A 85 -12.06 11.62 -1.08
N LYS A 86 -11.49 12.83 -0.94
CA LYS A 86 -11.20 13.52 0.32
C LYS A 86 -10.42 12.65 1.31
N PHE A 87 -9.18 12.33 0.98
CA PHE A 87 -8.30 11.56 1.87
C PHE A 87 -7.80 12.40 3.05
N ASP A 88 -7.81 11.81 4.24
CA ASP A 88 -7.20 12.39 5.44
C ASP A 88 -5.68 12.15 5.50
N ALA A 89 -5.18 11.12 4.82
CA ALA A 89 -3.75 10.80 4.75
C ALA A 89 -3.40 9.94 3.53
N VAL A 90 -2.12 9.87 3.18
CA VAL A 90 -1.60 9.02 2.11
C VAL A 90 -0.46 8.15 2.63
N ALA A 91 -0.59 6.84 2.46
CA ALA A 91 0.43 5.81 2.75
C ALA A 91 1.09 5.35 1.44
N ASP A 92 2.29 5.84 1.14
CA ASP A 92 3.04 5.42 -0.06
C ASP A 92 3.95 4.22 0.26
N LEU A 93 3.45 3.02 0.01
CA LEU A 93 4.19 1.76 0.15
C LEU A 93 5.05 1.45 -1.08
N HIS A 94 5.08 2.34 -2.06
CA HIS A 94 5.84 2.13 -3.31
C HIS A 94 7.12 2.96 -3.39
N ASN A 95 7.10 4.22 -2.97
CA ASN A 95 8.22 5.17 -2.96
C ASN A 95 9.05 5.13 -4.26
N VAL A 96 8.40 5.43 -5.38
CA VAL A 96 8.99 5.56 -6.71
C VAL A 96 8.77 6.96 -7.26
N LEU A 97 9.41 7.30 -8.38
CA LEU A 97 9.30 8.65 -8.96
C LEU A 97 7.83 9.11 -9.11
N ARG A 98 6.94 8.22 -9.57
CA ARG A 98 5.51 8.55 -9.75
C ARG A 98 4.83 8.92 -8.44
N SER A 99 5.01 8.12 -7.40
CA SER A 99 4.40 8.41 -6.09
C SER A 99 5.00 9.64 -5.42
N ARG A 100 6.30 9.95 -5.67
CA ARG A 100 6.92 11.18 -5.22
C ARG A 100 6.35 12.44 -5.91
N ILE A 101 5.97 12.31 -7.18
CA ILE A 101 5.28 13.41 -7.89
C ILE A 101 3.87 13.58 -7.31
N LEU A 102 3.13 12.49 -7.08
CA LEU A 102 1.83 12.55 -6.41
C LEU A 102 1.93 13.19 -5.02
N LYS A 103 2.99 12.89 -4.26
CA LYS A 103 3.26 13.55 -2.96
C LYS A 103 3.27 15.07 -3.09
N LYS A 104 3.91 15.61 -4.14
CA LYS A 104 3.94 17.06 -4.36
C LYS A 104 2.54 17.64 -4.61
N TYR A 105 1.68 16.88 -5.31
CA TYR A 105 0.31 17.33 -5.58
C TYR A 105 -0.55 17.28 -4.31
N PHE A 106 -0.46 16.22 -3.51
CA PHE A 106 -1.17 16.14 -2.23
C PHE A 106 -0.67 17.15 -1.19
N ALA A 107 0.61 17.56 -1.26
CA ALA A 107 1.16 18.60 -0.40
C ALA A 107 0.48 19.96 -0.60
N LEU A 108 -0.10 20.24 -1.78
CA LEU A 108 -0.87 21.46 -2.05
C LEU A 108 -2.12 21.55 -1.14
N GLU A 109 -2.64 20.42 -0.69
CA GLU A 109 -3.79 20.32 0.22
C GLU A 109 -3.38 20.03 1.67
N ARG A 110 -2.09 20.06 1.96
CA ARG A 110 -1.52 19.76 3.30
C ARG A 110 -1.92 18.39 3.85
N ILE A 111 -2.22 17.43 2.96
CA ILE A 111 -2.56 16.06 3.35
C ILE A 111 -1.30 15.35 3.88
N PRO A 112 -1.32 14.78 5.10
CA PRO A 112 -0.24 13.96 5.64
C PRO A 112 0.16 12.85 4.68
N PHE A 113 1.47 12.65 4.48
CA PHE A 113 1.99 11.74 3.48
C PHE A 113 3.21 10.98 4.01
N ALA A 114 3.00 9.74 4.44
CA ALA A 114 4.07 8.84 4.88
C ALA A 114 4.58 7.97 3.72
N GLN A 115 5.88 7.72 3.67
CA GLN A 115 6.52 6.92 2.61
C GLN A 115 7.38 5.81 3.18
N ILE A 116 7.28 4.63 2.58
CA ILE A 116 8.10 3.49 2.96
C ILE A 116 9.60 3.81 2.86
N ASP A 117 10.35 3.51 3.91
CA ASP A 117 11.79 3.33 3.83
C ASP A 117 12.10 1.92 3.30
N LYS A 118 12.69 1.88 2.12
CA LYS A 118 13.09 0.62 1.46
C LYS A 118 14.35 -0.01 2.05
N GLY A 119 14.97 0.59 3.07
CA GLY A 119 16.20 0.10 3.69
C GLY A 119 17.37 0.01 2.72
N ARG A 120 17.48 0.92 1.74
CA ARG A 120 18.52 0.85 0.70
C ARG A 120 19.93 0.98 1.27
N LYS A 121 20.12 1.80 2.32
CA LYS A 121 21.41 1.97 3.00
C LYS A 121 21.84 0.69 3.69
N GLU A 122 20.93 0.06 4.43
CA GLU A 122 21.15 -1.20 5.15
C GLU A 122 21.44 -2.35 4.16
N LYS A 123 20.62 -2.48 3.12
CA LYS A 123 20.82 -3.46 2.03
C LYS A 123 22.17 -3.29 1.35
N LYS A 124 22.59 -2.04 1.07
CA LYS A 124 23.91 -1.74 0.51
C LYS A 124 25.03 -2.10 1.49
N ALA A 125 24.86 -1.85 2.80
CA ALA A 125 25.85 -2.22 3.81
C ALA A 125 26.00 -3.75 3.93
N LEU A 126 24.89 -4.49 3.79
CA LEU A 126 24.89 -5.97 3.79
C LEU A 126 25.58 -6.58 2.56
N THR A 127 25.41 -5.96 1.37
CA THR A 127 25.83 -6.56 0.09
C THR A 127 27.15 -6.00 -0.48
N ARG A 128 27.70 -4.93 0.10
CA ARG A 128 28.96 -4.33 -0.37
C ARG A 128 30.14 -5.32 -0.30
N SER A 129 31.15 -5.15 -1.15
CA SER A 129 32.29 -6.06 -1.23
C SER A 129 33.20 -6.03 0.01
N LYS A 130 33.42 -4.85 0.60
CA LYS A 130 34.27 -4.64 1.79
C LYS A 130 33.47 -4.10 2.96
N ASN A 131 33.88 -4.41 4.17
CA ASN A 131 33.27 -3.95 5.44
C ASN A 131 31.76 -4.22 5.47
N LYS A 132 31.33 -5.43 5.11
CA LYS A 132 29.92 -5.86 5.18
C LYS A 132 29.40 -5.76 6.60
N VAL A 133 28.16 -5.32 6.74
CA VAL A 133 27.43 -5.34 8.02
C VAL A 133 26.39 -6.45 7.93
N PHE A 134 26.65 -7.56 8.65
CA PHE A 134 25.73 -8.68 8.73
C PHE A 134 24.76 -8.46 9.88
N GLN A 135 23.58 -7.96 9.56
CA GLN A 135 22.48 -7.82 10.52
C GLN A 135 21.16 -8.15 9.85
N GLN A 136 20.22 -8.66 10.65
CA GLN A 136 18.86 -8.90 10.18
C GLN A 136 18.21 -7.55 9.81
N LEU A 137 17.65 -7.48 8.62
CA LEU A 137 16.94 -6.29 8.15
C LEU A 137 15.45 -6.40 8.47
N LYS A 138 14.79 -5.26 8.68
CA LYS A 138 13.33 -5.20 8.77
C LYS A 138 12.68 -5.87 7.55
N THR A 139 11.68 -6.69 7.80
CA THR A 139 10.87 -7.33 6.75
C THR A 139 10.08 -6.28 5.96
N THR A 140 9.58 -6.65 4.80
CA THR A 140 8.71 -5.77 4.00
C THR A 140 7.42 -5.43 4.75
N HIS A 141 6.83 -6.39 5.46
CA HIS A 141 5.63 -6.16 6.27
C HIS A 141 5.87 -5.16 7.40
N GLN A 142 6.99 -5.28 8.12
CA GLN A 142 7.36 -4.30 9.16
C GLN A 142 7.55 -2.90 8.57
N ARG A 143 8.16 -2.79 7.39
CA ARG A 143 8.32 -1.50 6.69
C ARG A 143 6.99 -0.91 6.23
N TYR A 144 6.01 -1.75 5.89
CA TYR A 144 4.65 -1.29 5.61
C TYR A 144 3.95 -0.81 6.88
N ALA A 145 4.06 -1.56 7.97
CA ALA A 145 3.52 -1.18 9.27
C ALA A 145 4.11 0.14 9.78
N ASP A 146 5.43 0.38 9.61
CA ASP A 146 6.09 1.64 9.97
C ASP A 146 5.43 2.85 9.27
N VAL A 147 4.98 2.72 8.01
CA VAL A 147 4.30 3.80 7.29
C VAL A 147 2.97 4.15 7.94
N PHE A 148 2.21 3.15 8.38
CA PHE A 148 0.94 3.41 9.08
C PHE A 148 1.18 3.93 10.50
N ALA A 149 2.22 3.47 11.19
CA ALA A 149 2.61 4.01 12.48
C ALA A 149 2.97 5.51 12.40
N GLU A 150 3.68 5.94 11.33
CA GLU A 150 3.97 7.36 11.06
C GLU A 150 2.68 8.18 10.89
N LEU A 151 1.62 7.59 10.33
CA LEU A 151 0.31 8.23 10.19
C LEU A 151 -0.54 8.17 11.47
N GLY A 152 -0.05 7.51 12.54
CA GLY A 152 -0.72 7.36 13.82
C GLY A 152 -1.63 6.13 13.89
N TYR A 153 -1.37 5.11 13.08
CA TYR A 153 -2.05 3.81 13.05
C TYR A 153 -1.04 2.67 13.18
N PRO A 154 -0.35 2.53 14.35
CA PRO A 154 0.57 1.42 14.57
C PRO A 154 -0.16 0.08 14.55
N ILE A 155 0.47 -0.95 13.97
CA ILE A 155 -0.08 -2.31 13.88
C ILE A 155 0.94 -3.30 14.44
N ASP A 156 0.48 -4.22 15.27
CA ASP A 156 1.26 -5.38 15.68
C ASP A 156 1.00 -6.56 14.73
N LEU A 157 1.99 -6.87 13.91
CA LEU A 157 1.90 -7.98 12.96
C LEU A 157 2.21 -9.34 13.58
N SER A 158 2.65 -9.41 14.85
CA SER A 158 2.95 -10.69 15.55
C SER A 158 1.69 -11.51 15.83
N HIS A 159 0.56 -10.85 15.93
CA HIS A 159 -0.77 -11.45 16.18
C HIS A 159 -1.69 -11.42 14.96
N ALA A 160 -1.17 -11.04 13.77
CA ALA A 160 -1.97 -11.01 12.56
C ALA A 160 -2.53 -12.42 12.25
N LYS A 161 -3.84 -12.52 12.13
CA LYS A 161 -4.50 -13.78 11.78
C LYS A 161 -4.08 -14.22 10.37
N PRO A 162 -3.90 -15.53 10.16
CA PRO A 162 -3.71 -16.05 8.81
C PRO A 162 -4.91 -15.63 7.94
N LEU A 163 -4.62 -15.20 6.72
CA LEU A 163 -5.68 -14.94 5.75
C LEU A 163 -6.43 -16.23 5.46
N GLU A 164 -7.76 -16.16 5.42
CA GLU A 164 -8.58 -17.26 4.99
C GLU A 164 -8.22 -17.65 3.54
N ARG A 165 -8.14 -18.95 3.29
CA ARG A 165 -7.89 -19.45 1.93
C ARG A 165 -9.09 -19.12 1.06
N VAL A 166 -8.86 -18.39 -0.02
CA VAL A 166 -9.90 -18.17 -1.03
C VAL A 166 -10.35 -19.52 -1.59
N GLN A 167 -11.63 -19.81 -1.50
CA GLN A 167 -12.20 -20.98 -2.18
C GLN A 167 -12.22 -20.70 -3.68
N LEU A 168 -11.45 -21.51 -4.41
CA LEU A 168 -11.41 -21.39 -5.86
C LEU A 168 -12.74 -21.90 -6.46
N SER A 169 -13.27 -21.16 -7.42
CA SER A 169 -14.48 -21.63 -8.14
C SER A 169 -14.21 -22.94 -8.89
N ALA A 170 -15.24 -23.76 -9.07
CA ALA A 170 -15.14 -25.02 -9.80
C ALA A 170 -14.46 -24.84 -11.18
N LYS A 171 -14.76 -23.74 -11.87
CA LYS A 171 -14.17 -23.39 -13.18
C LYS A 171 -12.64 -23.18 -13.10
N VAL A 172 -12.15 -22.55 -12.03
CA VAL A 172 -10.70 -22.33 -11.82
C VAL A 172 -10.01 -23.65 -11.47
N LEU A 173 -10.66 -24.50 -10.67
CA LEU A 173 -10.13 -25.83 -10.33
C LEU A 173 -10.03 -26.72 -11.56
N GLU A 174 -11.06 -26.72 -12.41
CA GLU A 174 -11.06 -27.47 -13.69
C GLU A 174 -9.93 -26.97 -14.62
N PHE A 175 -9.72 -25.66 -14.72
CA PHE A 175 -8.63 -25.11 -15.52
C PHE A 175 -7.23 -25.50 -14.99
N ALA A 176 -7.06 -25.59 -13.68
CA ALA A 176 -5.80 -25.98 -13.06
C ALA A 176 -5.45 -27.48 -13.19
N GLN A 177 -6.43 -28.33 -13.56
CA GLN A 177 -6.26 -29.77 -13.79
C GLN A 177 -5.93 -30.13 -15.26
N ARG A 178 -5.93 -29.17 -16.16
CA ARG A 178 -5.56 -29.31 -17.57
C ARG A 178 -4.08 -28.97 -17.79
#